data_9f138886da4a7b658f4a9a971d2ebb7f
#
_entry.id   9f138886da4a7b658f4a9a971d2ebb7f
#
_cell.length_a   1.000
_cell.length_b   1.000
_cell.length_c   1.000
_cell.angle_alpha   90.00
_cell.angle_beta   90.00
_cell.angle_gamma   90.00
#
_symmetry.space_group_name_H-M   'P 1'
#
loop_
_entity.id
_entity.type
_entity.pdbx_description
1 polymer ?
#
loop_
_entity_poly.entity_id
_entity_poly.type
_entity_poly.pdbx_seq_one_letter_code
_entity_poly.pdbx_strand_id
1 'polypeptide(L)'
;MRNTIDCKHFNGYKPCRPGWLCQGCIKREPRGAKILIVNLDALGAVLMTTALLPAIKRKDSQSTIHWVTLPAAVPLLQNNPYIDKIWPYDFETVSILQVMKYDRIYSIDKAHRSDALAVLVRSKEKLGFALDENGAITYFNSEAEYAYRLGLDDKLKFKRNKVTGVKFLARAMKLDY
;
A
#
# COMPACT_ATOMS: atom_id res chain seq x y z
N MET A 1 23.36 -15.48 -11.41
CA MET A 1 22.45 -14.55 -10.68
C MET A 1 22.79 -13.13 -11.08
N ARG A 2 21.83 -12.32 -11.52
CA ARG A 2 22.08 -10.92 -11.83
C ARG A 2 22.25 -10.17 -10.49
N ASN A 3 23.41 -9.54 -10.26
CA ASN A 3 23.63 -8.68 -9.10
C ASN A 3 22.70 -7.45 -9.20
N THR A 4 21.51 -7.56 -8.61
CA THR A 4 20.61 -6.41 -8.49
C THR A 4 21.11 -5.52 -7.37
N ILE A 5 21.36 -4.25 -7.69
CA ILE A 5 21.79 -3.27 -6.71
C ILE A 5 20.65 -2.99 -5.76
N ASP A 6 20.85 -3.25 -4.47
CA ASP A 6 19.89 -2.91 -3.43
C ASP A 6 19.94 -1.41 -3.11
N CYS A 7 19.13 -0.64 -3.86
CA CYS A 7 18.96 0.79 -3.68
C CYS A 7 17.57 1.18 -4.14
N LYS A 8 16.82 1.96 -3.36
CA LYS A 8 15.46 2.38 -3.70
C LYS A 8 15.39 3.25 -4.97
N HIS A 9 16.49 3.91 -5.35
CA HIS A 9 16.58 4.72 -6.55
C HIS A 9 17.02 3.95 -7.80
N PHE A 10 17.40 2.67 -7.65
CA PHE A 10 17.89 1.87 -8.78
C PHE A 10 16.73 1.32 -9.60
N ASN A 11 16.66 1.70 -10.88
CA ASN A 11 15.62 1.27 -11.83
C ASN A 11 16.14 0.34 -12.94
N GLY A 12 17.45 0.15 -13.04
CA GLY A 12 18.08 -0.72 -14.05
C GLY A 12 18.13 -0.14 -15.47
N TYR A 13 17.61 1.07 -15.70
CA TYR A 13 17.58 1.72 -17.00
C TYR A 13 18.65 2.81 -17.14
N LYS A 14 18.73 3.73 -16.18
CA LYS A 14 19.71 4.82 -16.17
C LYS A 14 20.09 5.19 -14.73
N PRO A 15 21.24 5.87 -14.52
CA PRO A 15 21.61 6.39 -13.22
C PRO A 15 20.51 7.30 -12.64
N CYS A 16 20.34 7.30 -11.32
CA CYS A 16 19.38 8.20 -10.65
C CYS A 16 19.77 9.66 -10.75
N ARG A 17 21.05 9.94 -11.01
CA ARG A 17 21.57 11.28 -11.34
C ARG A 17 22.56 11.16 -12.50
N PRO A 18 22.61 12.16 -13.41
CA PRO A 18 23.57 12.17 -14.49
C PRO A 18 25.03 12.05 -14.00
N GLY A 19 25.82 11.21 -14.66
CA GLY A 19 27.21 10.99 -14.32
C GLY A 19 27.49 10.13 -13.09
N TRP A 20 26.46 9.62 -12.40
CA TRP A 20 26.67 8.76 -11.23
C TRP A 20 26.71 7.29 -11.62
N LEU A 21 27.64 6.56 -11.00
CA LEU A 21 27.72 5.10 -11.12
C LEU A 21 27.07 4.46 -9.89
N CYS A 22 26.22 3.44 -10.11
CA CYS A 22 25.62 2.70 -9.02
C CYS A 22 26.61 1.80 -8.27
N GLN A 23 27.66 1.34 -8.96
CA GLN A 23 28.74 0.58 -8.33
C GLN A 23 29.60 1.52 -7.49
N GLY A 24 29.78 1.23 -6.21
CA GLY A 24 30.53 2.09 -5.28
C GLY A 24 29.81 3.38 -4.86
N CYS A 25 28.51 3.52 -5.13
CA CYS A 25 27.76 4.72 -4.79
C CYS A 25 27.69 4.92 -3.27
N ILE A 26 28.26 6.05 -2.79
CA ILE A 26 28.26 6.43 -1.37
C ILE A 26 26.89 6.95 -0.88
N LYS A 27 25.98 7.30 -1.79
CA LYS A 27 24.61 7.77 -1.49
C LYS A 27 23.58 6.67 -1.73
N ARG A 28 23.98 5.43 -1.59
CA ARG A 28 23.11 4.28 -1.71
C ARG A 28 22.13 4.24 -0.54
N GLU A 29 20.84 4.14 -0.85
CA GLU A 29 19.77 3.99 0.12
C GLU A 29 19.16 2.59 -0.03
N PRO A 30 19.38 1.67 0.92
CA PRO A 30 18.79 0.34 0.89
C PRO A 30 17.28 0.38 0.85
N ARG A 31 16.66 -0.58 0.16
CA ARG A 31 15.18 -0.62 0.04
C ARG A 31 14.48 -0.96 1.34
N GLY A 32 15.14 -1.71 2.22
CA GLY A 32 14.49 -2.25 3.41
C GLY A 32 13.27 -3.08 3.08
N ALA A 33 12.29 -3.11 3.98
CA ALA A 33 11.01 -3.76 3.73
C ALA A 33 10.22 -3.01 2.66
N LYS A 34 9.83 -3.71 1.58
CA LYS A 34 9.00 -3.14 0.51
C LYS A 34 7.54 -3.28 0.84
N ILE A 35 6.86 -2.16 0.99
CA ILE A 35 5.45 -2.07 1.36
C ILE A 35 4.65 -1.48 0.20
N LEU A 36 3.52 -2.10 -0.15
CA LEU A 36 2.54 -1.54 -1.07
C LEU A 36 1.28 -1.19 -0.31
N ILE A 37 0.83 0.05 -0.46
CA ILE A 37 -0.49 0.50 -0.03
C ILE A 37 -1.39 0.55 -1.25
N VAL A 38 -2.51 -0.16 -1.22
CA VAL A 38 -3.55 -0.14 -2.24
C VAL A 38 -4.72 0.65 -1.69
N ASN A 39 -4.88 1.89 -2.17
CA ASN A 39 -5.96 2.78 -1.76
C ASN A 39 -6.32 3.72 -2.93
N LEU A 40 -7.35 3.35 -3.69
CA LEU A 40 -7.71 3.97 -4.96
C LEU A 40 -8.74 5.09 -4.80
N ASP A 41 -9.76 4.86 -3.99
CA ASP A 41 -10.96 5.69 -3.81
C ASP A 41 -11.23 5.96 -2.32
N ALA A 42 -12.01 6.93 -1.99
CA ALA A 42 -12.29 8.22 -2.58
C ALA A 42 -11.22 9.20 -2.08
N LEU A 43 -11.10 10.41 -2.68
CA LEU A 43 -10.06 11.38 -2.32
C LEU A 43 -9.93 11.60 -0.81
N GLY A 44 -11.08 11.74 -0.11
CA GLY A 44 -11.11 11.90 1.35
C GLY A 44 -10.60 10.65 2.10
N ALA A 45 -10.87 9.44 1.62
CA ALA A 45 -10.37 8.20 2.21
C ALA A 45 -8.86 8.08 2.00
N VAL A 46 -8.36 8.41 0.80
CA VAL A 46 -6.92 8.44 0.51
C VAL A 46 -6.19 9.39 1.47
N LEU A 47 -6.71 10.62 1.63
CA LEU A 47 -6.14 11.59 2.55
C LEU A 47 -6.17 11.09 4.01
N MET A 48 -7.31 10.57 4.46
CA MET A 48 -7.44 10.03 5.83
C MET A 48 -6.47 8.88 6.10
N THR A 49 -6.22 8.03 5.11
CA THR A 49 -5.32 6.87 5.22
C THR A 49 -3.86 7.29 5.41
N THR A 50 -3.46 8.49 4.99
CA THR A 50 -2.09 8.99 5.24
C THR A 50 -1.74 9.04 6.73
N ALA A 51 -2.73 9.15 7.62
CA ALA A 51 -2.54 9.10 9.07
C ALA A 51 -1.95 7.75 9.56
N LEU A 52 -2.00 6.69 8.77
CA LEU A 52 -1.39 5.40 9.09
C LEU A 52 0.12 5.34 8.79
N LEU A 53 0.65 6.23 7.94
CA LEU A 53 2.04 6.21 7.51
C LEU A 53 3.06 6.30 8.65
N PRO A 54 2.87 7.17 9.68
CA PRO A 54 3.77 7.18 10.83
C PRO A 54 3.80 5.85 11.57
N ALA A 55 2.66 5.16 11.71
CA ALA A 55 2.58 3.85 12.35
C ALA A 55 3.30 2.77 11.52
N ILE A 56 3.18 2.81 10.19
CA ILE A 56 3.93 1.93 9.29
C ILE A 56 5.44 2.16 9.45
N LYS A 57 5.90 3.40 9.50
CA LYS A 57 7.32 3.73 9.67
C LYS A 57 7.85 3.41 11.07
N ARG A 58 7.03 3.47 12.13
CA ARG A 58 7.44 2.96 13.45
C ARG A 58 7.67 1.46 13.44
N LYS A 59 6.83 0.70 12.73
CA LYS A 59 6.94 -0.75 12.59
C LYS A 59 8.13 -1.18 11.73
N ASP A 60 8.37 -0.46 10.63
CA ASP A 60 9.41 -0.76 9.63
C ASP A 60 10.12 0.54 9.23
N SER A 61 11.03 1.05 10.07
CA SER A 61 11.67 2.38 9.90
C SER A 61 12.42 2.55 8.57
N GLN A 62 13.05 1.48 8.08
CA GLN A 62 13.80 1.46 6.81
C GLN A 62 12.95 1.04 5.61
N SER A 63 11.62 0.99 5.75
CA SER A 63 10.74 0.54 4.66
C SER A 63 10.76 1.48 3.45
N THR A 64 10.61 0.90 2.27
CA THR A 64 10.26 1.61 1.02
C THR A 64 8.76 1.49 0.80
N ILE A 65 8.04 2.59 0.88
CA ILE A 65 6.58 2.64 0.76
C ILE A 65 6.19 3.06 -0.66
N HIS A 66 5.50 2.18 -1.35
CA HIS A 66 4.82 2.45 -2.60
C HIS A 66 3.31 2.59 -2.33
N TRP A 67 2.68 3.53 -3.01
CA TRP A 67 1.25 3.75 -2.91
C TRP A 67 0.62 3.73 -4.29
N VAL A 68 -0.36 2.87 -4.52
CA VAL A 68 -1.16 2.90 -5.75
C VAL A 68 -2.50 3.57 -5.47
N THR A 69 -2.86 4.53 -6.32
CA THR A 69 -4.08 5.33 -6.18
C THR A 69 -4.59 5.79 -7.55
N LEU A 70 -5.83 6.28 -7.62
CA LEU A 70 -6.33 6.89 -8.86
C LEU A 70 -5.53 8.14 -9.24
N PRO A 71 -5.40 8.46 -10.54
CA PRO A 71 -4.67 9.65 -11.00
C PRO A 71 -5.12 10.94 -10.30
N ALA A 72 -6.42 11.10 -10.03
CA ALA A 72 -6.97 12.26 -9.35
C ALA A 72 -6.48 12.43 -7.90
N ALA A 73 -6.05 11.36 -7.23
CA ALA A 73 -5.55 11.40 -5.86
C ALA A 73 -4.02 11.59 -5.76
N VAL A 74 -3.28 11.44 -6.86
CA VAL A 74 -1.81 11.60 -6.88
C VAL A 74 -1.36 12.94 -6.27
N PRO A 75 -1.97 14.10 -6.59
CA PRO A 75 -1.56 15.38 -6.01
C PRO A 75 -1.66 15.45 -4.48
N LEU A 76 -2.56 14.68 -3.86
CA LEU A 76 -2.71 14.62 -2.40
C LEU A 76 -1.52 13.95 -1.71
N LEU A 77 -0.80 13.09 -2.42
CA LEU A 77 0.25 12.23 -1.88
C LEU A 77 1.66 12.67 -2.26
N GLN A 78 1.84 13.44 -3.35
CA GLN A 78 3.15 13.68 -3.99
C GLN A 78 4.19 14.36 -3.10
N ASN A 79 3.77 15.11 -2.07
CA ASN A 79 4.67 15.79 -1.15
C ASN A 79 4.75 15.10 0.22
N ASN A 80 4.23 13.87 0.35
CA ASN A 80 4.26 13.16 1.61
C ASN A 80 5.65 12.52 1.83
N PRO A 81 6.41 12.89 2.89
CA PRO A 81 7.79 12.44 3.09
C PRO A 81 7.92 10.95 3.41
N TYR A 82 6.82 10.27 3.73
CA TYR A 82 6.82 8.84 4.04
C TYR A 82 6.67 7.96 2.80
N ILE A 83 6.27 8.54 1.65
CA ILE A 83 5.98 7.78 0.43
C ILE A 83 7.17 7.88 -0.53
N ASP A 84 7.76 6.75 -0.85
CA ASP A 84 8.91 6.68 -1.76
C ASP A 84 8.47 6.66 -3.24
N LYS A 85 7.30 6.09 -3.57
CA LYS A 85 6.77 6.07 -4.92
C LYS A 85 5.24 6.02 -4.94
N ILE A 86 4.65 6.88 -5.76
CA ILE A 86 3.21 6.85 -6.06
C ILE A 86 3.03 6.23 -7.45
N TRP A 87 2.08 5.31 -7.54
CA TRP A 87 1.69 4.63 -8.75
C TRP A 87 0.27 5.07 -9.14
N PRO A 88 0.07 5.81 -10.24
CA PRO A 88 -1.27 6.01 -10.78
C PRO A 88 -1.87 4.67 -11.19
N TYR A 89 -3.14 4.43 -10.84
CA TYR A 89 -3.82 3.20 -11.23
C TYR A 89 -4.20 3.27 -12.71
N ASP A 90 -3.47 2.54 -13.53
CA ASP A 90 -3.68 2.34 -14.96
C ASP A 90 -3.21 0.94 -15.38
N PHE A 91 -3.39 0.60 -16.64
CA PHE A 91 -3.01 -0.71 -17.18
C PHE A 91 -1.50 -0.98 -17.05
N GLU A 92 -0.66 0.03 -17.32
CA GLU A 92 0.79 -0.12 -17.22
C GLU A 92 1.22 -0.41 -15.78
N THR A 93 0.74 0.39 -14.84
CA THR A 93 1.01 0.23 -13.41
C THR A 93 0.55 -1.14 -12.90
N VAL A 94 -0.65 -1.59 -13.24
CA VAL A 94 -1.16 -2.91 -12.84
C VAL A 94 -0.25 -4.01 -13.36
N SER A 95 0.17 -3.94 -14.62
CA SER A 95 1.09 -4.92 -15.23
C SER A 95 2.45 -4.96 -14.52
N ILE A 96 3.01 -3.80 -14.18
CA ILE A 96 4.28 -3.70 -13.45
C ILE A 96 4.15 -4.28 -12.03
N LEU A 97 3.09 -3.90 -11.30
CA LEU A 97 2.90 -4.33 -9.92
C LEU A 97 2.72 -5.84 -9.79
N GLN A 98 2.11 -6.53 -10.77
CA GLN A 98 1.99 -8.00 -10.78
C GLN A 98 3.34 -8.70 -10.87
N VAL A 99 4.35 -8.10 -11.51
CA VAL A 99 5.71 -8.64 -11.60
C VAL A 99 6.51 -8.36 -10.34
N MET A 100 6.23 -7.25 -9.66
CA MET A 100 6.95 -6.86 -8.45
C MET A 100 6.62 -7.79 -7.29
N LYS A 101 7.56 -7.89 -6.33
CA LYS A 101 7.35 -8.59 -5.06
C LYS A 101 7.51 -7.61 -3.91
N TYR A 102 6.57 -7.68 -2.97
CA TYR A 102 6.56 -6.87 -1.75
C TYR A 102 6.76 -7.73 -0.51
N ASP A 103 7.19 -7.14 0.57
CA ASP A 103 7.21 -7.81 1.87
C ASP A 103 5.81 -7.76 2.49
N ARG A 104 5.11 -6.61 2.33
CA ARG A 104 3.74 -6.44 2.85
C ARG A 104 2.87 -5.64 1.89
N ILE A 105 1.59 -6.00 1.83
CA ILE A 105 0.54 -5.24 1.17
C ILE A 105 -0.50 -4.83 2.21
N TYR A 106 -0.86 -3.55 2.20
CA TYR A 106 -2.01 -3.00 2.89
C TYR A 106 -3.11 -2.68 1.88
N SER A 107 -4.17 -3.50 1.83
CA SER A 107 -5.35 -3.27 1.00
C SER A 107 -6.40 -2.53 1.81
N ILE A 108 -6.55 -1.24 1.54
CA ILE A 108 -7.33 -0.32 2.39
C ILE A 108 -8.77 -0.19 1.92
N ASP A 109 -8.99 -0.17 0.60
CA ASP A 109 -10.33 0.01 0.04
C ASP A 109 -11.16 -1.27 0.13
N LYS A 110 -12.46 -1.10 0.15
CA LYS A 110 -13.46 -2.15 -0.10
C LYS A 110 -14.05 -1.95 -1.49
N ALA A 111 -13.28 -2.24 -2.52
CA ALA A 111 -13.71 -2.09 -3.91
C ALA A 111 -13.09 -3.18 -4.79
N HIS A 112 -13.86 -3.73 -5.74
CA HIS A 112 -13.44 -4.87 -6.56
C HIS A 112 -12.08 -4.67 -7.23
N ARG A 113 -11.81 -3.48 -7.80
CA ARG A 113 -10.56 -3.22 -8.53
C ARG A 113 -9.33 -3.14 -7.62
N SER A 114 -9.44 -2.53 -6.44
CA SER A 114 -8.36 -2.45 -5.45
C SER A 114 -8.09 -3.82 -4.84
N ASP A 115 -9.16 -4.54 -4.49
CA ASP A 115 -9.06 -5.85 -3.86
C ASP A 115 -8.51 -6.90 -4.83
N ALA A 116 -8.93 -6.85 -6.11
CA ALA A 116 -8.37 -7.68 -7.17
C ALA A 116 -6.86 -7.43 -7.35
N LEU A 117 -6.45 -6.15 -7.41
CA LEU A 117 -5.03 -5.81 -7.50
C LEU A 117 -4.24 -6.34 -6.30
N ALA A 118 -4.77 -6.18 -5.09
CA ALA A 118 -4.11 -6.66 -3.87
C ALA A 118 -3.97 -8.19 -3.86
N VAL A 119 -4.94 -8.92 -4.44
CA VAL A 119 -4.86 -10.39 -4.60
C VAL A 119 -3.77 -10.76 -5.61
N LEU A 120 -3.70 -10.07 -6.76
CA LEU A 120 -2.78 -10.39 -7.86
C LEU A 120 -1.31 -10.08 -7.54
N VAL A 121 -1.03 -9.01 -6.81
CA VAL A 121 0.34 -8.61 -6.49
C VAL A 121 0.98 -9.59 -5.51
N ARG A 122 2.21 -10.01 -5.79
CA ARG A 122 2.96 -10.96 -4.95
C ARG A 122 3.51 -10.29 -3.69
N SER A 123 3.27 -10.90 -2.53
CA SER A 123 3.89 -10.47 -1.28
C SER A 123 4.05 -11.61 -0.27
N LYS A 124 4.82 -11.36 0.80
CA LYS A 124 4.96 -12.30 1.93
C LYS A 124 3.74 -12.21 2.86
N GLU A 125 3.19 -11.01 3.06
CA GLU A 125 2.04 -10.76 3.92
C GLU A 125 1.06 -9.81 3.22
N LYS A 126 -0.23 -10.10 3.32
CA LYS A 126 -1.32 -9.25 2.84
C LYS A 126 -2.27 -8.98 3.99
N LEU A 127 -2.66 -7.73 4.18
CA LEU A 127 -3.54 -7.28 5.26
C LEU A 127 -4.64 -6.38 4.70
N GLY A 128 -5.83 -6.48 5.26
CA GLY A 128 -6.99 -5.71 4.87
C GLY A 128 -7.95 -6.47 3.96
N PHE A 129 -8.48 -5.80 2.94
CA PHE A 129 -9.55 -6.34 2.10
C PHE A 129 -9.00 -7.13 0.91
N ALA A 130 -9.81 -8.05 0.42
CA ALA A 130 -9.48 -8.97 -0.67
C ALA A 130 -10.69 -9.20 -1.56
N LEU A 131 -10.46 -9.78 -2.74
CA LEU A 131 -11.49 -10.32 -3.60
C LEU A 131 -11.36 -11.85 -3.62
N ASP A 132 -12.46 -12.57 -3.46
CA ASP A 132 -12.46 -14.02 -3.57
C ASP A 132 -12.60 -14.50 -5.03
N GLU A 133 -12.58 -15.81 -5.25
CA GLU A 133 -12.69 -16.43 -6.57
C GLU A 133 -14.05 -16.23 -7.25
N ASN A 134 -15.09 -15.88 -6.49
CA ASN A 134 -16.43 -15.58 -7.01
C ASN A 134 -16.62 -14.08 -7.30
N GLY A 135 -15.58 -13.27 -7.09
CA GLY A 135 -15.63 -11.82 -7.25
C GLY A 135 -16.29 -11.10 -6.08
N ALA A 136 -16.48 -11.77 -4.94
CA ALA A 136 -17.02 -11.12 -3.74
C ALA A 136 -15.89 -10.51 -2.90
N ILE A 137 -16.15 -9.33 -2.31
CA ILE A 137 -15.22 -8.69 -1.39
C ILE A 137 -15.15 -9.51 -0.11
N THR A 138 -13.93 -9.75 0.36
CA THR A 138 -13.62 -10.46 1.58
C THR A 138 -12.42 -9.77 2.29
N TYR A 139 -11.65 -10.48 3.10
CA TYR A 139 -10.48 -9.94 3.80
C TYR A 139 -9.34 -10.96 3.90
N PHE A 140 -8.10 -10.49 3.99
CA PHE A 140 -6.90 -11.32 4.11
C PHE A 140 -6.66 -11.83 5.53
N ASN A 141 -7.07 -11.08 6.54
CA ASN A 141 -6.73 -11.35 7.95
C ASN A 141 -7.90 -11.06 8.89
N SER A 142 -7.99 -11.80 9.97
CA SER A 142 -9.09 -11.71 10.95
C SER A 142 -9.27 -10.33 11.58
N GLU A 143 -8.20 -9.55 11.72
CA GLU A 143 -8.27 -8.19 12.26
C GLU A 143 -9.03 -7.22 11.34
N ALA A 144 -9.18 -7.55 10.05
CA ALA A 144 -9.97 -6.78 9.09
C ALA A 144 -11.48 -7.12 9.14
N GLU A 145 -11.87 -8.22 9.80
CA GLU A 145 -13.28 -8.67 9.85
C GLU A 145 -14.23 -7.58 10.36
N TYR A 146 -13.85 -6.89 11.43
CA TYR A 146 -14.70 -5.82 11.97
C TYR A 146 -14.97 -4.72 10.94
N ALA A 147 -13.91 -4.25 10.27
CA ALA A 147 -14.01 -3.24 9.22
C ALA A 147 -14.83 -3.76 8.01
N TYR A 148 -14.70 -5.05 7.69
CA TYR A 148 -15.49 -5.70 6.66
C TYR A 148 -16.98 -5.72 7.02
N ARG A 149 -17.33 -6.15 8.23
CA ARG A 149 -18.72 -6.23 8.73
C ARG A 149 -19.41 -4.87 8.81
N LEU A 150 -18.67 -3.78 9.07
CA LEU A 150 -19.24 -2.42 9.03
C LEU A 150 -19.86 -2.05 7.67
N GLY A 151 -19.48 -2.72 6.60
CA GLY A 151 -20.10 -2.50 5.29
C GLY A 151 -21.31 -3.39 5.01
N LEU A 152 -21.54 -4.41 5.82
CA LEU A 152 -22.61 -5.39 5.63
C LEU A 152 -23.73 -5.23 6.66
N ASP A 153 -23.50 -4.51 7.75
CA ASP A 153 -24.45 -4.36 8.85
C ASP A 153 -24.62 -2.87 9.21
N ASP A 154 -25.70 -2.28 8.72
CA ASP A 154 -26.05 -0.88 8.98
C ASP A 154 -26.30 -0.59 10.47
N LYS A 155 -26.83 -1.55 11.23
CA LYS A 155 -27.01 -1.38 12.68
C LYS A 155 -25.64 -1.31 13.37
N LEU A 156 -24.70 -2.18 12.97
CA LEU A 156 -23.35 -2.12 13.47
C LEU A 156 -22.70 -0.79 13.10
N LYS A 157 -22.76 -0.38 11.83
CA LYS A 157 -22.13 0.83 11.29
C LYS A 157 -22.65 2.11 11.94
N PHE A 158 -23.97 2.31 11.96
CA PHE A 158 -24.58 3.59 12.32
C PHE A 158 -25.07 3.68 13.77
N LYS A 159 -25.29 2.54 14.44
CA LYS A 159 -25.84 2.54 15.80
C LYS A 159 -24.86 2.07 16.87
N ARG A 160 -24.03 1.06 16.56
CA ARG A 160 -23.16 0.41 17.56
C ARG A 160 -21.70 0.80 17.45
N ASN A 161 -21.21 1.14 16.25
CA ASN A 161 -19.81 1.50 16.06
C ASN A 161 -19.46 2.80 16.77
N LYS A 162 -18.46 2.75 17.64
CA LYS A 162 -17.86 3.91 18.34
C LYS A 162 -16.40 4.12 17.96
N VAL A 163 -15.88 3.34 16.99
CA VAL A 163 -14.48 3.37 16.56
C VAL A 163 -14.37 4.25 15.32
N THR A 164 -13.40 5.16 15.32
CA THR A 164 -13.14 6.03 14.16
C THR A 164 -12.57 5.22 12.98
N GLY A 165 -12.77 5.73 11.75
CA GLY A 165 -12.30 5.09 10.52
C GLY A 165 -10.82 4.72 10.57
N VAL A 166 -9.97 5.67 10.98
CA VAL A 166 -8.52 5.44 11.07
C VAL A 166 -8.18 4.34 12.07
N LYS A 167 -8.85 4.30 13.23
CA LYS A 167 -8.58 3.27 14.26
C LYS A 167 -8.96 1.86 13.80
N PHE A 168 -10.11 1.67 13.17
CA PHE A 168 -10.45 0.32 12.72
C PHE A 168 -9.60 -0.11 11.52
N LEU A 169 -9.19 0.81 10.64
CA LEU A 169 -8.24 0.53 9.58
C LEU A 169 -6.85 0.18 10.14
N ALA A 170 -6.36 0.92 11.13
CA ALA A 170 -5.10 0.60 11.79
C ALA A 170 -5.12 -0.82 12.38
N ARG A 171 -6.20 -1.19 13.07
CA ARG A 171 -6.39 -2.56 13.57
C ARG A 171 -6.37 -3.59 12.45
N ALA A 172 -7.13 -3.36 11.37
CA ALA A 172 -7.16 -4.23 10.19
C ALA A 172 -5.78 -4.44 9.58
N MET A 173 -4.90 -3.43 9.65
CA MET A 173 -3.54 -3.46 9.12
C MET A 173 -2.48 -3.90 10.16
N LYS A 174 -2.89 -4.35 11.36
CA LYS A 174 -1.99 -4.71 12.48
C LYS A 174 -1.00 -3.60 12.82
N LEU A 175 -1.49 -2.37 12.87
CA LEU A 175 -0.72 -1.17 13.20
C LEU A 175 -1.12 -0.61 14.55
N ASP A 176 -0.12 -0.19 15.33
CA ASP A 176 -0.31 0.57 16.57
C ASP A 176 -0.52 2.05 16.22
N TYR A 177 -1.76 2.54 16.48
CA TYR A 177 -2.20 3.88 16.12
C TYR A 177 -2.74 4.64 17.33
#